data_e2f925e4e6d14d2a93e2f54481738086
#
_entry.id   e2f925e4e6d14d2a93e2f54481738086
#
_cell.length_a   1.000
_cell.length_b   1.000
_cell.length_c   1.000
_cell.angle_alpha   90.00
_cell.angle_beta   90.00
_cell.angle_gamma   90.00
#
_symmetry.space_group_name_H-M   'P 1'
#
loop_
_entity.id
_entity.type
_entity.pdbx_description
1 polymer ?
#
loop_
_entity_poly.entity_id
_entity_poly.type
_entity_poly.pdbx_seq_one_letter_code
_entity_poly.pdbx_strand_id
1 'polypeptide(L)'
;VYKLAIGRYSASNLINSDMIWSDPYLVIRRVNILLSGIDVVPFNTTYTDALGNIRRLNDSMKAEARFLRAYFYFELVKRYGGVPIIGDKVYELNENIELPRSTFEQCIKYIVSELDDIKDDLRSLPLPDAAASAHVVNTQAAQALKIRVLLYAASPLFNEKPIEPGNELIGYASYDRERWKIAADAARNFINTYGTGDGAIMGLDDNFKNVFTNWYSNEHKEVIFFRENAMDKTVETANGPLGLSGAKQGNGRTNPTQNLVDAFLMKDGHFIKEGKYKYDEQLPYAQRDPRLEYTIIHNGSSWVNSTMETWQGGANNPLGSSYSLTSYYMRKFMGDFEAANEYQDTQHNWVMFRYAEILLNFAEAENEYLSTPSQAVYDAIIALRRRAGIEHGDKNLYGLTTDELTHNLTQAEMRKVIQNE
;
A
#
# COMPACT_ATOMS: atom_id res chain seq x y z
N VAL A 1 -17.22 -2.07 -6.50
CA VAL A 1 -16.69 -2.25 -7.87
C VAL A 1 -17.80 -2.13 -8.91
N TYR A 2 -18.91 -2.87 -8.80
CA TYR A 2 -20.03 -2.82 -9.79
C TYR A 2 -20.58 -1.39 -9.98
N LYS A 3 -20.85 -0.65 -8.91
CA LYS A 3 -21.33 0.76 -8.99
C LYS A 3 -20.35 1.67 -9.76
N LEU A 4 -19.05 1.47 -9.59
CA LEU A 4 -18.01 2.20 -10.35
C LEU A 4 -18.05 1.82 -11.83
N ALA A 5 -18.07 0.53 -12.13
CA ALA A 5 -18.04 0.01 -13.50
C ALA A 5 -19.23 0.48 -14.34
N ILE A 6 -20.41 0.65 -13.75
CA ILE A 6 -21.63 1.11 -14.43
C ILE A 6 -21.90 2.62 -14.28
N GLY A 7 -20.94 3.38 -13.79
CA GLY A 7 -21.07 4.85 -13.64
C GLY A 7 -22.08 5.31 -12.58
N ARG A 8 -22.49 4.44 -11.67
CA ARG A 8 -23.46 4.78 -10.59
C ARG A 8 -22.81 5.20 -9.28
N TYR A 9 -21.48 5.29 -9.22
CA TYR A 9 -20.77 5.81 -8.05
C TYR A 9 -20.80 7.36 -8.10
N SER A 10 -21.32 7.96 -7.06
CA SER A 10 -21.42 9.42 -6.93
C SER A 10 -21.43 9.84 -5.47
N ALA A 11 -21.30 11.13 -5.20
CA ALA A 11 -21.37 11.67 -3.83
C ALA A 11 -22.67 11.32 -3.09
N SER A 12 -23.78 11.13 -3.82
CA SER A 12 -25.07 10.70 -3.27
C SER A 12 -25.31 9.18 -3.30
N ASN A 13 -24.41 8.41 -3.91
CA ASN A 13 -24.52 6.95 -4.05
C ASN A 13 -23.16 6.27 -3.84
N LEU A 14 -22.61 6.46 -2.63
CA LEU A 14 -21.33 5.90 -2.23
C LEU A 14 -21.41 4.38 -1.99
N ILE A 15 -20.24 3.73 -1.99
CA ILE A 15 -20.06 2.39 -1.43
C ILE A 15 -19.94 2.54 0.08
N ASN A 16 -20.57 1.67 0.87
CA ASN A 16 -20.57 1.78 2.34
C ASN A 16 -19.16 1.86 2.95
N SER A 17 -18.17 1.20 2.34
CA SER A 17 -16.77 1.25 2.77
C SER A 17 -16.12 2.65 2.65
N ASP A 18 -16.75 3.57 1.91
CA ASP A 18 -16.23 4.94 1.74
C ASP A 18 -16.95 5.94 2.65
N MET A 19 -18.02 5.49 3.33
CA MET A 19 -18.80 6.30 4.29
C MET A 19 -18.25 6.13 5.71
N ILE A 20 -16.99 6.50 5.94
CA ILE A 20 -16.27 6.21 7.20
C ILE A 20 -16.18 7.44 8.12
N TRP A 21 -17.28 8.16 8.37
CA TRP A 21 -17.23 9.32 9.28
C TRP A 21 -17.25 8.92 10.76
N SER A 22 -18.18 8.06 11.15
CA SER A 22 -18.43 7.72 12.56
C SER A 22 -17.36 6.82 13.16
N ASP A 23 -16.93 5.80 12.43
CA ASP A 23 -16.02 4.78 12.93
C ASP A 23 -14.64 5.33 13.31
N PRO A 24 -14.00 6.19 12.49
CA PRO A 24 -12.75 6.84 12.88
C PRO A 24 -12.88 7.66 14.17
N TYR A 25 -13.94 8.45 14.33
CA TYR A 25 -14.16 9.22 15.56
C TYR A 25 -14.41 8.33 16.78
N LEU A 26 -15.07 7.19 16.60
CA LEU A 26 -15.22 6.20 17.67
C LEU A 26 -13.85 5.66 18.12
N VAL A 27 -12.95 5.37 17.17
CA VAL A 27 -11.59 4.94 17.51
C VAL A 27 -10.80 6.06 18.18
N ILE A 28 -10.86 7.29 17.67
CA ILE A 28 -10.22 8.47 18.29
C ILE A 28 -10.68 8.63 19.73
N ARG A 29 -11.99 8.48 20.00
CA ARG A 29 -12.52 8.52 21.37
C ARG A 29 -11.94 7.39 22.23
N ARG A 30 -11.85 6.16 21.73
CA ARG A 30 -11.25 5.02 22.46
C ARG A 30 -9.79 5.26 22.80
N VAL A 31 -9.04 5.84 21.86
CA VAL A 31 -7.64 6.26 22.08
C VAL A 31 -7.57 7.27 23.23
N ASN A 32 -8.42 8.30 23.20
CA ASN A 32 -8.41 9.34 24.23
C ASN A 32 -8.77 8.77 25.63
N ILE A 33 -9.72 7.83 25.69
CA ILE A 33 -10.06 7.11 26.93
C ILE A 33 -8.85 6.32 27.44
N LEU A 34 -8.16 5.59 26.58
CA LEU A 34 -6.95 4.85 26.97
C LEU A 34 -5.88 5.81 27.50
N LEU A 35 -5.59 6.89 26.76
CA LEU A 35 -4.56 7.88 27.17
C LEU A 35 -4.89 8.53 28.50
N SER A 36 -6.17 8.78 28.81
CA SER A 36 -6.59 9.41 30.07
C SER A 36 -6.44 8.49 31.30
N GLY A 37 -6.37 7.16 31.10
CA GLY A 37 -6.37 6.20 32.20
C GLY A 37 -5.18 5.25 32.28
N ILE A 38 -4.34 5.19 31.26
CA ILE A 38 -3.28 4.16 31.20
C ILE A 38 -2.20 4.30 32.27
N ASP A 39 -1.98 5.52 32.78
CA ASP A 39 -0.92 5.76 33.77
C ASP A 39 -1.22 5.17 35.16
N VAL A 40 -2.48 4.91 35.48
CA VAL A 40 -2.87 4.26 36.74
C VAL A 40 -2.77 2.73 36.66
N VAL A 41 -2.54 2.17 35.48
CA VAL A 41 -2.39 0.72 35.30
C VAL A 41 -0.96 0.31 35.64
N PRO A 42 -0.75 -0.56 36.65
CA PRO A 42 0.58 -0.91 37.12
C PRO A 42 1.23 -1.99 36.23
N PHE A 43 1.71 -1.61 35.03
CA PHE A 43 2.53 -2.50 34.24
C PHE A 43 3.98 -2.51 34.74
N ASN A 44 4.48 -3.70 35.07
CA ASN A 44 5.88 -3.93 35.44
C ASN A 44 6.74 -4.35 34.22
N THR A 45 6.10 -4.62 33.09
CA THR A 45 6.79 -5.01 31.85
C THR A 45 7.50 -3.79 31.24
N THR A 46 8.72 -4.00 30.80
CA THR A 46 9.51 -3.01 30.08
C THR A 46 9.72 -3.42 28.63
N TYR A 47 10.10 -2.47 27.79
CA TYR A 47 10.50 -2.67 26.42
C TYR A 47 11.73 -1.79 26.11
N THR A 48 12.39 -2.06 24.98
CA THR A 48 13.44 -1.20 24.44
C THR A 48 12.85 -0.31 23.34
N ASP A 49 12.97 1.01 23.51
CA ASP A 49 12.48 1.98 22.52
C ASP A 49 13.40 2.06 21.30
N ALA A 50 13.04 2.89 20.32
CA ALA A 50 13.79 3.07 19.08
C ALA A 50 15.20 3.66 19.28
N LEU A 51 15.44 4.31 20.41
CA LEU A 51 16.72 4.89 20.80
C LEU A 51 17.58 3.96 21.68
N GLY A 52 17.08 2.76 21.98
CA GLY A 52 17.76 1.77 22.81
C GLY A 52 17.56 1.94 24.32
N ASN A 53 16.64 2.81 24.78
CA ASN A 53 16.36 3.01 26.19
C ASN A 53 15.35 1.99 26.70
N ILE A 54 15.53 1.53 27.95
CA ILE A 54 14.55 0.67 28.63
C ILE A 54 13.45 1.55 29.21
N ARG A 55 12.20 1.32 28.80
CA ARG A 55 11.03 2.10 29.19
C ARG A 55 9.89 1.18 29.66
N ARG A 56 8.89 1.75 30.30
CA ARG A 56 7.69 1.01 30.71
C ARG A 56 6.80 0.72 29.49
N LEU A 57 6.16 -0.43 29.48
CA LEU A 57 5.25 -0.83 28.38
C LEU A 57 4.12 0.19 28.15
N ASN A 58 3.64 0.86 29.22
CA ASN A 58 2.65 1.94 29.10
C ASN A 58 3.07 3.02 28.08
N ASP A 59 4.36 3.36 28.02
CA ASP A 59 4.86 4.41 27.15
C ASP A 59 4.74 3.97 25.66
N SER A 60 5.09 2.70 25.34
CA SER A 60 4.84 2.15 24.01
C SER A 60 3.35 2.12 23.66
N MET A 61 2.51 1.68 24.60
CA MET A 61 1.05 1.59 24.37
C MET A 61 0.43 2.98 24.13
N LYS A 62 0.92 4.03 24.82
CA LYS A 62 0.51 5.42 24.53
C LYS A 62 0.92 5.83 23.11
N ALA A 63 2.14 5.54 22.71
CA ALA A 63 2.63 5.86 21.39
C ALA A 63 1.88 5.09 20.30
N GLU A 64 1.61 3.79 20.51
CA GLU A 64 0.80 2.97 19.60
C GLU A 64 -0.65 3.51 19.48
N ALA A 65 -1.25 3.95 20.58
CA ALA A 65 -2.59 4.53 20.58
C ALA A 65 -2.61 5.89 19.82
N ARG A 66 -1.61 6.75 20.04
CA ARG A 66 -1.47 8.01 19.29
C ARG A 66 -1.22 7.77 17.79
N PHE A 67 -0.45 6.73 17.42
CA PHE A 67 -0.32 6.31 16.03
C PHE A 67 -1.68 5.97 15.40
N LEU A 68 -2.50 5.17 16.08
CA LEU A 68 -3.84 4.82 15.59
C LEU A 68 -4.72 6.08 15.45
N ARG A 69 -4.64 7.03 16.37
CA ARG A 69 -5.34 8.32 16.27
C ARG A 69 -4.91 9.09 15.02
N ALA A 70 -3.61 9.23 14.79
CA ALA A 70 -3.07 9.88 13.60
C ALA A 70 -3.50 9.16 12.30
N TYR A 71 -3.47 7.83 12.29
CA TYR A 71 -3.92 7.01 11.17
C TYR A 71 -5.40 7.26 10.85
N PHE A 72 -6.28 7.25 11.84
CA PHE A 72 -7.71 7.45 11.63
C PHE A 72 -8.06 8.90 11.27
N TYR A 73 -7.32 9.89 11.75
CA TYR A 73 -7.42 11.25 11.22
C TYR A 73 -7.02 11.32 9.75
N PHE A 74 -5.96 10.63 9.35
CA PHE A 74 -5.59 10.59 7.94
C PHE A 74 -6.65 9.90 7.07
N GLU A 75 -7.28 8.82 7.57
CA GLU A 75 -8.40 8.17 6.88
C GLU A 75 -9.60 9.12 6.65
N LEU A 76 -9.86 10.03 7.58
CA LEU A 76 -10.86 11.08 7.42
C LEU A 76 -10.40 12.16 6.43
N VAL A 77 -9.18 12.69 6.61
CA VAL A 77 -8.65 13.83 5.85
C VAL A 77 -8.54 13.53 4.37
N LYS A 78 -8.08 12.35 3.98
CA LYS A 78 -7.96 11.98 2.56
C LYS A 78 -9.31 11.88 1.83
N ARG A 79 -10.45 11.78 2.56
CA ARG A 79 -11.81 11.68 2.01
C ARG A 79 -12.59 12.97 2.13
N TYR A 80 -12.43 13.70 3.24
CA TYR A 80 -13.25 14.85 3.58
C TYR A 80 -12.48 16.17 3.57
N GLY A 81 -11.14 16.14 3.40
CA GLY A 81 -10.31 17.32 3.63
C GLY A 81 -10.18 17.63 5.12
N GLY A 82 -10.25 18.89 5.50
CA GLY A 82 -10.22 19.30 6.91
C GLY A 82 -11.41 18.75 7.69
N VAL A 83 -11.16 18.34 8.94
CA VAL A 83 -12.14 17.73 9.84
C VAL A 83 -11.97 18.30 11.26
N PRO A 84 -12.97 18.19 12.16
CA PRO A 84 -12.81 18.59 13.55
C PRO A 84 -11.67 17.82 14.24
N ILE A 85 -10.70 18.53 14.80
CA ILE A 85 -9.62 17.94 15.62
C ILE A 85 -10.08 17.98 17.08
N ILE A 86 -10.27 16.79 17.68
CA ILE A 86 -10.74 16.64 19.06
C ILE A 86 -9.58 16.81 20.07
N GLY A 87 -8.34 16.54 19.66
CA GLY A 87 -7.18 16.47 20.57
C GLY A 87 -7.32 15.34 21.58
N ASP A 88 -6.93 15.57 22.83
CA ASP A 88 -6.94 14.56 23.90
C ASP A 88 -8.25 14.50 24.70
N LYS A 89 -9.23 15.37 24.39
CA LYS A 89 -10.46 15.48 25.18
C LYS A 89 -11.32 14.22 25.03
N VAL A 90 -11.82 13.72 26.15
CA VAL A 90 -12.91 12.74 26.24
C VAL A 90 -14.19 13.48 26.57
N TYR A 91 -15.12 13.52 25.61
CA TYR A 91 -16.43 14.14 25.80
C TYR A 91 -17.37 13.22 26.55
N GLU A 92 -18.17 13.78 27.47
CA GLU A 92 -19.21 13.06 28.17
C GLU A 92 -20.41 12.78 27.24
N LEU A 93 -21.22 11.76 27.58
CA LEU A 93 -22.37 11.34 26.75
C LEU A 93 -23.38 12.43 26.47
N ASN A 94 -23.57 13.36 27.43
CA ASN A 94 -24.55 14.45 27.35
C ASN A 94 -23.91 15.79 26.97
N GLU A 95 -22.62 15.82 26.66
CA GLU A 95 -21.92 17.04 26.28
C GLU A 95 -22.23 17.39 24.83
N ASN A 96 -22.66 18.64 24.59
CA ASN A 96 -22.84 19.13 23.22
C ASN A 96 -21.45 19.38 22.58
N ILE A 97 -21.22 18.74 21.46
CA ILE A 97 -19.92 18.84 20.72
C ILE A 97 -20.13 19.81 19.57
N GLU A 98 -19.74 21.05 19.75
CA GLU A 98 -19.74 22.10 18.73
C GLU A 98 -18.28 22.41 18.29
N LEU A 99 -17.71 21.55 17.47
CA LEU A 99 -16.37 21.74 16.93
C LEU A 99 -16.45 22.07 15.43
N PRO A 100 -15.93 23.22 15.00
CA PRO A 100 -15.81 23.53 13.59
C PRO A 100 -14.79 22.59 12.92
N ARG A 101 -14.90 22.44 11.61
CA ARG A 101 -13.84 21.79 10.84
C ARG A 101 -12.58 22.62 10.91
N SER A 102 -11.46 21.96 11.17
CA SER A 102 -10.12 22.53 10.98
C SER A 102 -9.80 22.59 9.49
N THR A 103 -8.89 23.48 9.08
CA THR A 103 -8.43 23.49 7.69
C THR A 103 -7.67 22.21 7.34
N PHE A 104 -7.57 21.90 6.05
CA PHE A 104 -6.77 20.77 5.58
C PHE A 104 -5.33 20.86 6.12
N GLU A 105 -4.73 22.03 6.02
CA GLU A 105 -3.37 22.27 6.51
C GLU A 105 -3.22 22.01 8.01
N GLN A 106 -4.18 22.48 8.83
CA GLN A 106 -4.17 22.22 10.27
C GLN A 106 -4.24 20.73 10.59
N CYS A 107 -5.06 19.99 9.85
CA CYS A 107 -5.18 18.54 10.02
C CYS A 107 -3.87 17.81 9.64
N ILE A 108 -3.24 18.18 8.52
CA ILE A 108 -1.95 17.60 8.11
C ILE A 108 -0.86 17.89 9.17
N LYS A 109 -0.76 19.15 9.63
CA LYS A 109 0.19 19.53 10.68
C LYS A 109 -0.03 18.75 11.97
N TYR A 110 -1.28 18.58 12.40
CA TYR A 110 -1.63 17.79 13.58
C TYR A 110 -1.18 16.32 13.42
N ILE A 111 -1.52 15.67 12.31
CA ILE A 111 -1.14 14.27 12.07
C ILE A 111 0.38 14.09 12.05
N VAL A 112 1.10 14.98 11.35
CA VAL A 112 2.56 14.93 11.27
C VAL A 112 3.21 15.15 12.63
N SER A 113 2.73 16.12 13.43
CA SER A 113 3.22 16.37 14.78
C SER A 113 3.01 15.16 15.69
N GLU A 114 1.81 14.55 15.68
CA GLU A 114 1.54 13.33 16.45
C GLU A 114 2.57 12.22 16.14
N LEU A 115 2.84 12.00 14.85
CA LEU A 115 3.78 10.96 14.40
C LEU A 115 5.25 11.27 14.76
N ASP A 116 5.65 12.54 14.70
CA ASP A 116 6.99 12.97 15.09
C ASP A 116 7.22 12.85 16.61
N ASP A 117 6.21 13.16 17.40
CA ASP A 117 6.28 13.10 18.86
C ASP A 117 6.43 11.66 19.39
N ILE A 118 5.84 10.69 18.70
CA ILE A 118 5.77 9.30 19.20
C ILE A 118 6.86 8.38 18.63
N LYS A 119 7.53 8.77 17.53
CA LYS A 119 8.43 7.86 16.80
C LYS A 119 9.53 7.25 17.67
N ASP A 120 10.05 8.03 18.61
CA ASP A 120 11.15 7.61 19.48
C ASP A 120 10.66 6.79 20.71
N ASP A 121 9.36 6.87 21.03
CA ASP A 121 8.73 6.09 22.10
C ASP A 121 8.25 4.71 21.62
N LEU A 122 8.25 4.47 20.31
CA LEU A 122 7.87 3.19 19.72
C LEU A 122 9.04 2.20 19.69
N ARG A 123 8.73 0.93 19.60
CA ARG A 123 9.71 -0.12 19.31
C ARG A 123 10.24 0.01 17.90
N SER A 124 11.49 -0.39 17.65
CA SER A 124 12.07 -0.45 16.30
C SER A 124 12.13 -1.88 15.80
N LEU A 125 11.93 -2.08 14.49
CA LEU A 125 12.17 -3.38 13.85
C LEU A 125 13.69 -3.64 13.73
N PRO A 126 14.15 -4.90 13.71
CA PRO A 126 13.36 -6.10 14.05
C PRO A 126 13.11 -6.16 15.56
N LEU A 127 11.95 -6.66 15.96
CA LEU A 127 11.68 -6.90 17.37
C LEU A 127 12.38 -8.18 17.85
N PRO A 128 12.74 -8.27 19.15
CA PRO A 128 13.49 -9.41 19.68
C PRO A 128 12.78 -10.77 19.51
N ASP A 129 11.46 -10.78 19.53
CA ASP A 129 10.62 -11.99 19.40
C ASP A 129 10.13 -12.16 17.94
N ALA A 130 11.01 -12.19 17.03
CA ALA A 130 10.98 -11.89 15.61
C ALA A 130 9.89 -12.54 14.73
N ALA A 131 9.14 -13.53 15.17
CA ALA A 131 8.29 -14.32 14.27
C ALA A 131 7.10 -13.59 13.65
N ALA A 132 6.73 -12.39 14.11
CA ALA A 132 5.64 -11.61 13.54
C ALA A 132 5.69 -10.13 13.96
N SER A 133 6.86 -9.57 14.07
CA SER A 133 7.05 -8.27 14.71
C SER A 133 6.39 -7.07 13.99
N ALA A 134 6.13 -7.18 12.69
CA ALA A 134 5.51 -6.10 11.93
C ALA A 134 3.98 -5.96 12.12
N HIS A 135 3.34 -6.78 12.97
CA HIS A 135 1.93 -6.57 13.37
C HIS A 135 1.78 -5.58 14.54
N VAL A 136 2.89 -5.25 15.21
CA VAL A 136 2.92 -4.24 16.28
C VAL A 136 3.32 -2.91 15.68
N VAL A 137 2.66 -1.83 16.12
CA VAL A 137 3.05 -0.48 15.70
C VAL A 137 4.49 -0.20 16.13
N ASN A 138 5.31 0.22 15.20
CA ASN A 138 6.74 0.42 15.36
C ASN A 138 7.16 1.78 14.80
N THR A 139 8.39 2.21 15.07
CA THR A 139 8.88 3.53 14.62
C THR A 139 8.90 3.66 13.10
N GLN A 140 9.20 2.56 12.38
CA GLN A 140 9.18 2.55 10.92
C GLN A 140 7.75 2.73 10.39
N ALA A 141 6.73 2.16 11.04
CA ALA A 141 5.32 2.35 10.68
C ALA A 141 4.88 3.80 10.87
N ALA A 142 5.28 4.45 11.96
CA ALA A 142 4.98 5.87 12.20
C ALA A 142 5.60 6.76 11.13
N GLN A 143 6.85 6.51 10.76
CA GLN A 143 7.51 7.25 9.69
C GLN A 143 6.93 6.94 8.30
N ALA A 144 6.56 5.69 8.01
CA ALA A 144 5.91 5.32 6.76
C ALA A 144 4.55 6.02 6.61
N LEU A 145 3.74 6.09 7.68
CA LEU A 145 2.50 6.85 7.67
C LEU A 145 2.76 8.34 7.43
N LYS A 146 3.75 8.93 8.10
CA LYS A 146 4.14 10.34 7.88
C LYS A 146 4.50 10.61 6.42
N ILE A 147 5.31 9.74 5.80
CA ILE A 147 5.69 9.86 4.39
C ILE A 147 4.46 9.84 3.50
N ARG A 148 3.55 8.90 3.71
CA ARG A 148 2.29 8.80 2.95
C ARG A 148 1.42 10.05 3.13
N VAL A 149 1.28 10.57 4.33
CA VAL A 149 0.53 11.81 4.63
C VAL A 149 1.12 13.00 3.89
N LEU A 150 2.44 13.16 3.93
CA LEU A 150 3.14 14.25 3.26
C LEU A 150 3.03 14.17 1.72
N LEU A 151 3.11 12.96 1.15
CA LEU A 151 2.93 12.74 -0.28
C LEU A 151 1.51 13.11 -0.72
N TYR A 152 0.48 12.65 0.01
CA TYR A 152 -0.92 13.03 -0.27
C TYR A 152 -1.11 14.54 -0.19
N ALA A 153 -0.54 15.17 0.83
CA ALA A 153 -0.63 16.63 1.01
C ALA A 153 0.07 17.40 -0.12
N ALA A 154 1.16 16.87 -0.70
CA ALA A 154 1.85 17.44 -1.83
C ALA A 154 1.14 17.19 -3.17
N SER A 155 0.26 16.19 -3.26
CA SER A 155 -0.37 15.76 -4.50
C SER A 155 -1.23 16.84 -5.15
N PRO A 156 -1.43 16.77 -6.50
CA PRO A 156 -2.17 17.80 -7.23
C PRO A 156 -3.56 18.09 -6.68
N LEU A 157 -4.26 17.07 -6.17
CA LEU A 157 -5.62 17.22 -5.63
C LEU A 157 -5.69 18.21 -4.46
N PHE A 158 -4.68 18.25 -3.61
CA PHE A 158 -4.68 19.09 -2.40
C PHE A 158 -3.79 20.33 -2.53
N ASN A 159 -2.76 20.28 -3.36
CA ASN A 159 -1.74 21.31 -3.47
C ASN A 159 -1.84 22.16 -4.74
N GLU A 160 -2.25 21.57 -5.90
CA GLU A 160 -2.21 22.28 -7.19
C GLU A 160 -3.61 22.55 -7.75
N LYS A 161 -4.46 21.52 -7.74
CA LYS A 161 -5.79 21.53 -8.39
C LYS A 161 -6.86 21.04 -7.42
N PRO A 162 -7.08 21.75 -6.30
CA PRO A 162 -8.15 21.36 -5.38
C PRO A 162 -9.50 21.44 -6.09
N ILE A 163 -10.45 20.61 -5.67
CA ILE A 163 -11.83 20.54 -6.22
C ILE A 163 -12.49 21.92 -6.23
N GLU A 164 -12.25 22.72 -5.18
CA GLU A 164 -12.73 24.09 -5.05
C GLU A 164 -11.56 25.00 -4.67
N PRO A 165 -11.00 25.75 -5.64
CA PRO A 165 -9.86 26.62 -5.39
C PRO A 165 -10.15 27.68 -4.30
N GLY A 166 -9.21 27.81 -3.36
CA GLY A 166 -9.34 28.75 -2.24
C GLY A 166 -10.14 28.22 -1.05
N ASN A 167 -10.76 27.07 -1.14
CA ASN A 167 -11.41 26.44 0.00
C ASN A 167 -10.40 25.66 0.85
N GLU A 168 -9.93 26.27 1.92
CA GLU A 168 -8.94 25.68 2.84
C GLU A 168 -9.42 24.43 3.59
N LEU A 169 -10.71 24.13 3.52
CA LEU A 169 -11.26 22.89 4.11
C LEU A 169 -10.99 21.66 3.25
N ILE A 170 -10.72 21.81 1.94
CA ILE A 170 -10.56 20.66 1.04
C ILE A 170 -9.19 20.60 0.34
N GLY A 171 -8.31 21.54 0.64
CA GLY A 171 -6.94 21.59 0.13
C GLY A 171 -6.19 22.78 0.67
N TYR A 172 -5.00 23.03 0.15
CA TYR A 172 -4.25 24.24 0.46
C TYR A 172 -4.77 25.45 -0.31
N ALA A 173 -4.63 26.63 0.27
CA ALA A 173 -5.03 27.89 -0.36
C ALA A 173 -4.24 28.20 -1.64
N SER A 174 -2.98 27.75 -1.71
CA SER A 174 -2.09 27.98 -2.84
C SER A 174 -1.12 26.83 -3.06
N TYR A 175 -0.69 26.68 -4.31
CA TYR A 175 0.36 25.75 -4.67
C TYR A 175 1.68 26.13 -3.99
N ASP A 176 2.35 25.10 -3.47
CA ASP A 176 3.69 25.21 -2.94
C ASP A 176 4.51 23.97 -3.31
N ARG A 177 5.56 24.19 -4.11
CA ARG A 177 6.47 23.13 -4.57
C ARG A 177 7.27 22.49 -3.43
N GLU A 178 7.53 23.23 -2.36
CA GLU A 178 8.30 22.72 -1.21
C GLU A 178 7.61 21.56 -0.50
N ARG A 179 6.29 21.41 -0.64
CA ARG A 179 5.56 20.25 -0.09
C ARG A 179 6.06 18.93 -0.70
N TRP A 180 6.37 18.92 -2.01
CA TRP A 180 6.99 17.77 -2.66
C TRP A 180 8.38 17.47 -2.10
N LYS A 181 9.19 18.52 -1.86
CA LYS A 181 10.50 18.38 -1.25
C LYS A 181 10.41 17.79 0.15
N ILE A 182 9.48 18.28 0.97
CA ILE A 182 9.28 17.77 2.34
C ILE A 182 8.92 16.28 2.33
N ALA A 183 8.07 15.85 1.41
CA ALA A 183 7.73 14.43 1.23
C ALA A 183 8.93 13.61 0.75
N ALA A 184 9.69 14.10 -0.23
CA ALA A 184 10.90 13.45 -0.75
C ALA A 184 11.98 13.30 0.34
N ASP A 185 12.23 14.36 1.11
CA ASP A 185 13.22 14.36 2.19
C ASP A 185 12.84 13.38 3.31
N ALA A 186 11.56 13.31 3.67
CA ALA A 186 11.07 12.33 4.65
C ALA A 186 11.31 10.88 4.18
N ALA A 187 10.98 10.58 2.93
CA ALA A 187 11.19 9.24 2.35
C ALA A 187 12.69 8.92 2.18
N ARG A 188 13.50 9.88 1.74
CA ARG A 188 14.96 9.76 1.62
C ARG A 188 15.60 9.48 2.98
N ASN A 189 15.17 10.18 4.03
CA ASN A 189 15.66 9.96 5.39
C ASN A 189 15.34 8.54 5.87
N PHE A 190 14.14 8.05 5.60
CA PHE A 190 13.77 6.67 5.91
C PHE A 190 14.68 5.66 5.19
N ILE A 191 14.88 5.83 3.87
CA ILE A 191 15.74 4.97 3.05
C ILE A 191 17.17 4.98 3.60
N ASN A 192 17.73 6.14 3.89
CA ASN A 192 19.09 6.29 4.40
C ASN A 192 19.26 5.67 5.81
N THR A 193 18.25 5.78 6.66
CA THR A 193 18.32 5.29 8.04
C THR A 193 18.15 3.78 8.12
N TYR A 194 17.24 3.19 7.32
CA TYR A 194 16.82 1.81 7.51
C TYR A 194 17.14 0.89 6.32
N GLY A 195 17.33 1.44 5.13
CA GLY A 195 17.38 0.68 3.87
C GLY A 195 18.75 0.62 3.20
N THR A 196 19.80 1.20 3.79
CA THR A 196 21.13 1.26 3.18
C THR A 196 22.23 0.76 4.13
N GLY A 197 23.34 0.28 3.54
CA GLY A 197 24.53 -0.20 4.27
C GLY A 197 24.37 -1.64 4.79
N ASP A 198 25.47 -2.15 5.39
CA ASP A 198 25.57 -3.53 5.88
C ASP A 198 24.61 -3.85 7.05
N GLY A 199 24.11 -2.82 7.71
CA GLY A 199 23.14 -2.93 8.80
C GLY A 199 21.69 -2.66 8.41
N ALA A 200 21.37 -2.65 7.10
CA ALA A 200 20.02 -2.35 6.63
C ALA A 200 18.99 -3.33 7.21
N ILE A 201 17.99 -2.79 7.91
CA ILE A 201 16.89 -3.56 8.50
C ILE A 201 15.65 -3.57 7.62
N MET A 202 15.58 -2.67 6.64
CA MET A 202 14.54 -2.60 5.63
C MET A 202 15.13 -2.84 4.24
N GLY A 203 14.36 -3.42 3.34
CA GLY A 203 14.77 -3.69 1.97
C GLY A 203 13.65 -4.30 1.16
N LEU A 204 13.91 -4.59 -0.10
CA LEU A 204 13.00 -5.40 -0.91
C LEU A 204 13.28 -6.87 -0.64
N ASP A 205 12.21 -7.66 -0.47
CA ASP A 205 12.34 -9.12 -0.45
C ASP A 205 12.75 -9.62 -1.84
N ASP A 206 13.52 -10.69 -1.90
CA ASP A 206 14.05 -11.25 -3.15
C ASP A 206 12.95 -11.72 -4.12
N ASN A 207 11.80 -12.10 -3.58
CA ASN A 207 10.67 -12.59 -4.36
C ASN A 207 9.40 -11.80 -4.06
N PHE A 208 8.81 -11.20 -5.10
CA PHE A 208 7.55 -10.43 -5.00
C PHE A 208 6.39 -11.21 -4.38
N LYS A 209 6.25 -12.51 -4.69
CA LYS A 209 5.21 -13.37 -4.16
C LYS A 209 5.32 -13.54 -2.64
N ASN A 210 6.54 -13.69 -2.14
CA ASN A 210 6.80 -13.94 -0.72
C ASN A 210 6.32 -12.78 0.18
N VAL A 211 6.30 -11.56 -0.31
CA VAL A 211 5.76 -10.40 0.41
C VAL A 211 4.32 -10.63 0.89
N PHE A 212 3.54 -11.48 0.19
CA PHE A 212 2.12 -11.68 0.46
C PHE A 212 1.78 -13.10 0.95
N THR A 213 2.75 -14.01 0.97
CA THR A 213 2.51 -15.42 1.27
C THR A 213 3.42 -16.00 2.35
N ASN A 214 4.57 -15.39 2.63
CA ASN A 214 5.55 -15.88 3.59
C ASN A 214 5.65 -14.94 4.82
N TRP A 215 4.77 -15.13 5.81
CA TRP A 215 4.60 -14.21 6.94
C TRP A 215 5.57 -14.43 8.10
N TYR A 216 6.19 -15.61 8.18
CA TYR A 216 6.97 -16.03 9.35
C TYR A 216 8.46 -16.24 9.05
N SER A 217 8.94 -15.73 7.91
CA SER A 217 10.36 -15.76 7.61
C SER A 217 11.10 -14.61 8.31
N ASN A 218 12.18 -14.92 9.01
CA ASN A 218 13.07 -13.92 9.58
C ASN A 218 13.83 -13.10 8.51
N GLU A 219 13.66 -13.46 7.24
CA GLU A 219 14.26 -12.78 6.09
C GLU A 219 13.37 -11.67 5.51
N HIS A 220 12.16 -11.52 6.02
CA HIS A 220 11.25 -10.45 5.61
C HIS A 220 11.78 -9.07 6.01
N LYS A 221 12.30 -8.33 5.03
CA LYS A 221 12.77 -6.96 5.23
C LYS A 221 11.84 -5.91 4.58
N GLU A 222 10.86 -6.33 3.79
CA GLU A 222 10.02 -5.42 3.03
C GLU A 222 8.79 -4.95 3.80
N VAL A 223 8.18 -5.81 4.62
CA VAL A 223 6.96 -5.49 5.34
C VAL A 223 7.28 -4.64 6.57
N ILE A 224 6.73 -3.42 6.61
CA ILE A 224 6.92 -2.46 7.70
C ILE A 224 5.82 -2.63 8.76
N PHE A 225 4.58 -2.76 8.31
CA PHE A 225 3.43 -2.92 9.20
C PHE A 225 2.30 -3.66 8.50
N PHE A 226 1.69 -4.61 9.19
CA PHE A 226 0.52 -5.34 8.70
C PHE A 226 -0.52 -5.53 9.80
N ARG A 227 -1.77 -5.68 9.38
CA ARG A 227 -2.84 -6.16 10.24
C ARG A 227 -2.89 -7.68 10.18
N GLU A 228 -2.70 -8.32 11.31
CA GLU A 228 -2.82 -9.77 11.41
C GLU A 228 -4.28 -10.21 11.24
N ASN A 229 -4.48 -11.28 10.48
CA ASN A 229 -5.75 -11.96 10.32
C ASN A 229 -5.63 -13.42 10.78
N ALA A 230 -6.75 -14.03 11.09
CA ALA A 230 -6.79 -15.46 11.40
C ALA A 230 -6.36 -16.28 10.18
N MET A 231 -5.78 -17.44 10.42
CA MET A 231 -5.44 -18.43 9.40
C MET A 231 -6.73 -19.15 8.97
N ASP A 232 -7.11 -18.96 7.70
CA ASP A 232 -8.26 -19.62 7.08
C ASP A 232 -8.10 -19.69 5.56
N LYS A 233 -9.07 -20.26 4.85
CA LYS A 233 -9.12 -20.33 3.38
C LYS A 233 -10.28 -19.54 2.79
N THR A 234 -10.80 -18.57 3.52
CA THR A 234 -11.94 -17.74 3.09
C THR A 234 -11.61 -16.93 1.84
N VAL A 235 -10.37 -16.44 1.74
CA VAL A 235 -9.91 -15.67 0.57
C VAL A 235 -9.93 -16.54 -0.69
N GLU A 236 -9.41 -17.77 -0.62
CA GLU A 236 -9.37 -18.73 -1.73
C GLU A 236 -10.78 -19.16 -2.15
N THR A 237 -11.60 -19.54 -1.20
CA THR A 237 -12.98 -19.98 -1.50
C THR A 237 -13.84 -18.84 -2.02
N ALA A 238 -13.57 -17.60 -1.62
CA ALA A 238 -14.28 -16.44 -2.14
C ALA A 238 -13.81 -16.04 -3.55
N ASN A 239 -12.52 -16.12 -3.85
CA ASN A 239 -11.93 -15.48 -5.04
C ASN A 239 -11.32 -16.47 -6.04
N GLY A 240 -11.06 -17.71 -5.67
CA GLY A 240 -10.53 -18.73 -6.56
C GLY A 240 -11.42 -18.97 -7.78
N PRO A 241 -10.87 -19.58 -8.86
CA PRO A 241 -11.57 -19.81 -10.10
C PRO A 241 -12.85 -20.63 -9.93
N LEU A 242 -13.84 -20.29 -10.72
CA LEU A 242 -15.08 -21.07 -10.87
C LEU A 242 -14.81 -22.43 -11.55
N GLY A 243 -15.82 -23.32 -11.56
CA GLY A 243 -15.77 -24.59 -12.28
C GLY A 243 -14.96 -25.69 -11.63
N LEU A 244 -14.31 -25.39 -10.49
CA LEU A 244 -13.65 -26.39 -9.65
C LEU A 244 -14.64 -26.91 -8.60
N SER A 245 -14.39 -28.10 -8.06
CA SER A 245 -15.28 -28.76 -7.10
C SER A 245 -14.57 -29.21 -5.83
N GLY A 246 -15.36 -29.48 -4.78
CA GLY A 246 -14.84 -29.95 -3.50
C GLY A 246 -13.92 -28.93 -2.84
N ALA A 247 -12.79 -29.39 -2.30
CA ALA A 247 -11.83 -28.55 -1.59
C ALA A 247 -11.05 -27.55 -2.48
N LYS A 248 -11.25 -27.60 -3.80
CA LYS A 248 -10.70 -26.64 -4.79
C LYS A 248 -11.70 -25.55 -5.19
N GLN A 249 -12.94 -25.61 -4.72
CA GLN A 249 -14.01 -24.72 -5.19
C GLN A 249 -13.72 -23.25 -4.84
N GLY A 250 -13.80 -22.39 -5.85
CA GLY A 250 -13.78 -20.94 -5.71
C GLY A 250 -15.07 -20.32 -6.22
N ASN A 251 -15.37 -19.09 -5.78
CA ASN A 251 -16.57 -18.34 -6.14
C ASN A 251 -16.31 -17.18 -7.11
N GLY A 252 -15.07 -16.95 -7.52
CA GLY A 252 -14.67 -15.93 -8.51
C GLY A 252 -15.13 -14.51 -8.22
N ARG A 253 -15.18 -14.08 -6.96
CA ARG A 253 -15.76 -12.78 -6.57
C ARG A 253 -14.94 -11.57 -7.01
N THR A 254 -13.61 -11.71 -7.11
CA THR A 254 -12.71 -10.63 -7.55
C THR A 254 -12.21 -10.93 -8.95
N ASN A 255 -12.64 -10.10 -9.89
CA ASN A 255 -12.27 -10.22 -11.30
C ASN A 255 -11.40 -9.02 -11.70
N PRO A 256 -10.09 -9.20 -11.91
CA PRO A 256 -9.22 -8.16 -12.48
C PRO A 256 -9.76 -7.65 -13.82
N THR A 257 -9.58 -6.36 -14.08
CA THR A 257 -9.99 -5.77 -15.38
C THR A 257 -8.89 -5.94 -16.42
N GLN A 258 -9.25 -5.87 -17.71
CA GLN A 258 -8.28 -5.87 -18.81
C GLN A 258 -7.27 -4.73 -18.67
N ASN A 259 -7.71 -3.55 -18.22
CA ASN A 259 -6.82 -2.41 -17.98
C ASN A 259 -5.70 -2.74 -17.00
N LEU A 260 -5.98 -3.52 -15.95
CA LEU A 260 -4.94 -3.97 -15.02
C LEU A 260 -3.97 -4.94 -15.71
N VAL A 261 -4.48 -5.88 -16.53
CA VAL A 261 -3.63 -6.81 -17.29
C VAL A 261 -2.73 -6.05 -18.27
N ASP A 262 -3.27 -5.04 -18.95
CA ASP A 262 -2.54 -4.22 -19.93
C ASP A 262 -1.49 -3.31 -19.26
N ALA A 263 -1.69 -2.93 -18.00
CA ALA A 263 -0.74 -2.12 -17.25
C ALA A 263 0.57 -2.84 -16.89
N PHE A 264 0.56 -4.19 -16.84
CA PHE A 264 1.81 -4.93 -16.69
C PHE A 264 2.69 -4.74 -17.92
N LEU A 265 3.95 -4.46 -17.69
CA LEU A 265 4.93 -4.20 -18.74
C LEU A 265 5.26 -5.47 -19.54
N MET A 266 6.00 -5.30 -20.64
CA MET A 266 6.73 -6.40 -21.26
C MET A 266 7.95 -6.75 -20.38
N LYS A 267 8.53 -7.91 -20.58
CA LYS A 267 9.65 -8.44 -19.81
C LYS A 267 10.91 -7.57 -19.83
N ASP A 268 11.05 -6.75 -20.87
CA ASP A 268 12.14 -5.77 -21.01
C ASP A 268 11.86 -4.43 -20.33
N GLY A 269 10.73 -4.30 -19.62
CA GLY A 269 10.35 -3.10 -18.86
C GLY A 269 9.69 -2.00 -19.69
N HIS A 270 9.31 -2.24 -20.93
CA HIS A 270 8.57 -1.30 -21.77
C HIS A 270 7.07 -1.58 -21.76
N PHE A 271 6.25 -0.60 -22.12
CA PHE A 271 4.81 -0.79 -22.28
C PHE A 271 4.51 -1.74 -23.45
N ILE A 272 3.31 -2.32 -23.47
CA ILE A 272 2.82 -3.13 -24.58
C ILE A 272 2.97 -2.38 -25.90
N LYS A 273 3.54 -3.05 -26.93
CA LYS A 273 3.87 -2.52 -28.26
C LYS A 273 5.07 -1.58 -28.33
N GLU A 274 5.75 -1.39 -27.21
CA GLU A 274 7.04 -0.69 -27.12
C GLU A 274 8.17 -1.71 -26.84
N GLY A 275 9.41 -1.30 -26.99
CA GLY A 275 10.58 -2.13 -26.72
C GLY A 275 10.83 -3.26 -27.72
N LYS A 276 11.65 -4.23 -27.31
CA LYS A 276 12.11 -5.32 -28.21
C LYS A 276 11.13 -6.48 -28.35
N TYR A 277 10.25 -6.67 -27.38
CA TYR A 277 9.26 -7.75 -27.41
C TYR A 277 8.00 -7.32 -28.15
N LYS A 278 7.66 -8.09 -29.22
CA LYS A 278 6.39 -7.88 -29.91
C LYS A 278 5.26 -8.49 -29.10
N TYR A 279 4.25 -7.69 -28.80
CA TYR A 279 3.02 -8.18 -28.20
C TYR A 279 2.23 -8.99 -29.25
N ASP A 280 1.87 -10.20 -28.85
CA ASP A 280 1.03 -11.10 -29.67
C ASP A 280 -0.33 -11.27 -29.01
N GLU A 281 -1.39 -10.84 -29.71
CA GLU A 281 -2.77 -10.94 -29.23
C GLU A 281 -3.26 -12.40 -29.10
N GLN A 282 -2.60 -13.36 -29.77
CA GLN A 282 -2.87 -14.79 -29.60
C GLN A 282 -2.15 -15.38 -28.38
N LEU A 283 -1.11 -14.72 -27.90
CA LEU A 283 -0.31 -15.11 -26.74
C LEU A 283 -0.14 -13.93 -25.78
N PRO A 284 -1.24 -13.32 -25.26
CA PRO A 284 -1.23 -12.02 -24.59
C PRO A 284 -0.44 -12.00 -23.27
N TYR A 285 -0.14 -13.15 -22.72
CA TYR A 285 0.59 -13.30 -21.46
C TYR A 285 2.07 -13.65 -21.67
N ALA A 286 2.49 -13.91 -22.92
CA ALA A 286 3.87 -14.23 -23.21
C ALA A 286 4.79 -13.00 -23.11
N GLN A 287 6.01 -13.20 -22.59
CA GLN A 287 7.04 -12.15 -22.48
C GLN A 287 6.58 -10.91 -21.70
N ARG A 288 5.74 -11.11 -20.68
CA ARG A 288 5.23 -10.05 -19.80
C ARG A 288 6.05 -9.96 -18.51
N ASP A 289 5.87 -8.87 -17.81
CA ASP A 289 6.37 -8.66 -16.45
C ASP A 289 6.02 -9.87 -15.57
N PRO A 290 6.98 -10.49 -14.88
CA PRO A 290 6.70 -11.66 -14.04
C PRO A 290 5.66 -11.42 -12.95
N ARG A 291 5.45 -10.18 -12.53
CA ARG A 291 4.40 -9.82 -11.55
C ARG A 291 2.99 -10.11 -12.05
N LEU A 292 2.77 -10.17 -13.37
CA LEU A 292 1.47 -10.56 -13.95
C LEU A 292 1.06 -11.95 -13.45
N GLU A 293 1.95 -12.94 -13.57
CA GLU A 293 1.70 -14.32 -13.15
C GLU A 293 1.46 -14.44 -11.63
N TYR A 294 2.08 -13.58 -10.81
CA TYR A 294 1.86 -13.57 -9.36
C TYR A 294 0.61 -12.78 -8.92
N THR A 295 0.00 -12.04 -9.83
CA THR A 295 -1.12 -11.16 -9.50
C THR A 295 -2.46 -11.69 -10.03
N ILE A 296 -2.47 -12.33 -11.20
CA ILE A 296 -3.67 -12.67 -11.95
C ILE A 296 -3.63 -14.13 -12.39
N ILE A 297 -4.75 -14.84 -12.20
CA ILE A 297 -5.01 -16.11 -12.85
C ILE A 297 -5.75 -15.80 -14.15
N HIS A 298 -5.19 -16.24 -15.28
CA HIS A 298 -5.70 -16.06 -16.62
C HIS A 298 -5.81 -17.41 -17.36
N ASN A 299 -6.24 -17.38 -18.59
CA ASN A 299 -6.32 -18.59 -19.42
C ASN A 299 -4.93 -19.24 -19.58
N GLY A 300 -4.83 -20.52 -19.29
CA GLY A 300 -3.59 -21.27 -19.32
C GLY A 300 -2.76 -21.23 -18.02
N SER A 301 -3.12 -20.41 -17.01
CA SER A 301 -2.46 -20.41 -15.71
C SER A 301 -2.55 -21.79 -15.03
N SER A 302 -1.48 -22.16 -14.32
CA SER A 302 -1.51 -23.32 -13.42
C SER A 302 -2.06 -22.90 -12.06
N TRP A 303 -3.07 -23.60 -11.56
CA TRP A 303 -3.69 -23.36 -10.26
C TRP A 303 -4.32 -24.64 -9.71
N VAL A 304 -4.11 -24.92 -8.43
CA VAL A 304 -4.56 -26.15 -7.73
C VAL A 304 -4.34 -27.44 -8.54
N ASN A 305 -3.09 -27.57 -9.02
CA ASN A 305 -2.63 -28.67 -9.85
C ASN A 305 -3.52 -28.93 -11.08
N SER A 306 -3.99 -27.86 -11.71
CA SER A 306 -4.85 -27.90 -12.91
C SER A 306 -4.52 -26.71 -13.81
N THR A 307 -4.68 -26.86 -15.12
CA THR A 307 -4.61 -25.75 -16.07
C THR A 307 -5.95 -25.05 -16.13
N MET A 308 -5.96 -23.73 -15.99
CA MET A 308 -7.18 -22.94 -16.00
C MET A 308 -7.66 -22.62 -17.41
N GLU A 309 -8.93 -22.90 -17.66
CA GLU A 309 -9.65 -22.57 -18.90
C GLU A 309 -10.63 -21.44 -18.61
N THR A 310 -10.15 -20.18 -18.66
CA THR A 310 -10.95 -19.01 -18.26
C THR A 310 -11.63 -18.29 -19.44
N TRP A 311 -11.51 -18.81 -20.66
CA TRP A 311 -12.27 -18.34 -21.81
C TRP A 311 -13.77 -18.58 -21.63
N GLN A 312 -14.61 -17.78 -22.27
CA GLN A 312 -16.07 -17.86 -22.12
C GLN A 312 -16.60 -19.24 -22.61
N GLY A 313 -17.12 -20.04 -21.69
CA GLY A 313 -17.56 -21.41 -21.93
C GLY A 313 -16.52 -22.47 -21.55
N GLY A 314 -15.31 -22.07 -21.15
CA GLY A 314 -14.30 -22.98 -20.62
C GLY A 314 -14.67 -23.51 -19.23
N ALA A 315 -13.93 -24.51 -18.76
CA ALA A 315 -14.19 -25.16 -17.47
C ALA A 315 -14.23 -24.19 -16.29
N ASN A 316 -13.38 -23.16 -16.32
CA ASN A 316 -13.27 -22.15 -15.25
C ASN A 316 -14.00 -20.83 -15.57
N ASN A 317 -14.80 -20.80 -16.61
CA ASN A 317 -15.72 -19.69 -16.93
C ASN A 317 -16.95 -20.24 -17.66
N PRO A 318 -17.73 -21.13 -17.03
CA PRO A 318 -18.86 -21.80 -17.67
C PRO A 318 -19.96 -20.81 -18.08
N LEU A 319 -20.68 -21.13 -19.11
CA LEU A 319 -21.87 -20.38 -19.50
C LEU A 319 -23.00 -20.60 -18.48
N GLY A 320 -23.75 -19.55 -18.19
CA GLY A 320 -24.89 -19.62 -17.28
C GLY A 320 -24.89 -18.54 -16.21
N SER A 321 -25.38 -18.86 -15.01
CA SER A 321 -25.57 -17.89 -13.91
C SER A 321 -24.30 -17.57 -13.11
N SER A 322 -23.27 -18.38 -13.25
CA SER A 322 -21.99 -18.20 -12.54
C SER A 322 -20.86 -18.14 -13.56
N TYR A 323 -20.37 -16.94 -13.85
CA TYR A 323 -19.29 -16.70 -14.80
C TYR A 323 -18.36 -15.59 -14.31
N SER A 324 -17.11 -15.60 -14.77
CA SER A 324 -16.20 -14.48 -14.58
C SER A 324 -16.57 -13.34 -15.52
N LEU A 325 -16.73 -12.14 -14.98
CA LEU A 325 -17.04 -10.94 -15.75
C LEU A 325 -15.94 -10.53 -16.73
N THR A 326 -14.70 -10.93 -16.49
CA THR A 326 -13.52 -10.48 -17.24
C THR A 326 -12.67 -11.64 -17.76
N SER A 327 -13.01 -12.88 -17.46
CA SER A 327 -12.19 -14.07 -17.70
C SER A 327 -10.85 -14.08 -16.93
N TYR A 328 -10.75 -13.26 -15.90
CA TYR A 328 -9.61 -13.20 -15.00
C TYR A 328 -10.04 -13.46 -13.56
N TYR A 329 -9.10 -13.98 -12.73
CA TYR A 329 -9.29 -14.17 -11.30
C TYR A 329 -8.12 -13.58 -10.53
N MET A 330 -8.37 -13.17 -9.29
CA MET A 330 -7.34 -12.75 -8.37
C MET A 330 -6.38 -13.90 -8.06
N ARG A 331 -5.07 -13.63 -8.03
CA ARG A 331 -4.04 -14.54 -7.51
C ARG A 331 -3.27 -13.91 -6.35
N LYS A 332 -2.86 -12.64 -6.52
CA LYS A 332 -2.18 -11.89 -5.47
C LYS A 332 -2.99 -11.94 -4.17
N PHE A 333 -2.31 -12.10 -3.05
CA PHE A 333 -2.93 -12.23 -1.73
C PHE A 333 -3.60 -13.58 -1.44
N MET A 334 -3.74 -14.48 -2.39
CA MET A 334 -4.07 -15.88 -2.12
C MET A 334 -2.78 -16.65 -1.75
N GLY A 335 -2.93 -17.77 -1.05
CA GLY A 335 -1.83 -18.66 -0.71
C GLY A 335 -1.15 -19.27 -1.95
N ASP A 336 -0.07 -20.01 -1.74
CA ASP A 336 0.67 -20.68 -2.80
C ASP A 336 0.04 -22.04 -3.14
N PHE A 337 -0.98 -22.01 -3.98
CA PHE A 337 -1.77 -23.19 -4.36
C PHE A 337 -1.51 -23.66 -5.79
N GLU A 338 -0.50 -23.19 -6.50
CA GLU A 338 -0.24 -23.56 -7.88
C GLU A 338 -0.10 -25.08 -8.07
N ALA A 339 0.74 -25.71 -7.25
CA ALA A 339 0.96 -27.15 -7.26
C ALA A 339 0.17 -27.94 -6.20
N ALA A 340 -0.68 -27.27 -5.42
CA ALA A 340 -1.48 -27.91 -4.40
C ALA A 340 -2.68 -28.65 -4.99
N ASN A 341 -3.15 -29.70 -4.30
CA ASN A 341 -4.32 -30.43 -4.74
C ASN A 341 -5.65 -29.88 -4.18
N GLU A 342 -5.57 -28.98 -3.20
CA GLU A 342 -6.74 -28.36 -2.56
C GLU A 342 -6.33 -27.08 -1.82
N TYR A 343 -7.31 -26.22 -1.50
CA TYR A 343 -7.09 -25.08 -0.60
C TYR A 343 -6.97 -25.56 0.84
N GLN A 344 -5.99 -25.01 1.53
CA GLN A 344 -5.78 -25.21 2.96
C GLN A 344 -5.86 -23.85 3.68
N ASP A 345 -6.06 -23.89 4.99
CA ASP A 345 -6.01 -22.69 5.80
C ASP A 345 -4.62 -22.06 5.70
N THR A 346 -4.59 -20.78 5.37
CA THR A 346 -3.36 -20.01 5.22
C THR A 346 -3.50 -18.60 5.79
N GLN A 347 -2.37 -17.97 6.06
CA GLN A 347 -2.34 -16.64 6.65
C GLN A 347 -2.55 -15.58 5.58
N HIS A 348 -3.50 -14.66 5.81
CA HIS A 348 -3.80 -13.55 4.91
C HIS A 348 -3.65 -12.22 5.64
N ASN A 349 -2.45 -11.91 6.08
CA ASN A 349 -2.18 -10.64 6.74
C ASN A 349 -2.29 -9.48 5.76
N TRP A 350 -2.92 -8.40 6.20
CA TRP A 350 -3.11 -7.23 5.37
C TRP A 350 -1.93 -6.27 5.52
N VAL A 351 -1.06 -6.21 4.50
CA VAL A 351 0.08 -5.29 4.46
C VAL A 351 -0.42 -3.85 4.39
N MET A 352 -0.11 -3.06 5.40
CA MET A 352 -0.47 -1.65 5.49
C MET A 352 0.63 -0.73 4.97
N PHE A 353 1.89 -1.07 5.28
CA PHE A 353 3.08 -0.35 4.82
C PHE A 353 4.17 -1.34 4.44
N ARG A 354 4.87 -1.06 3.35
CA ARG A 354 6.02 -1.84 2.91
C ARG A 354 7.10 -0.97 2.28
N TYR A 355 8.35 -1.43 2.30
CA TYR A 355 9.50 -0.67 1.83
C TYR A 355 9.42 -0.27 0.35
N ALA A 356 8.81 -1.11 -0.50
CA ALA A 356 8.56 -0.76 -1.90
C ALA A 356 7.71 0.51 -2.06
N GLU A 357 6.75 0.75 -1.16
CA GLU A 357 5.97 1.99 -1.15
C GLU A 357 6.84 3.20 -0.80
N ILE A 358 7.78 3.04 0.15
CA ILE A 358 8.71 4.13 0.50
C ILE A 358 9.57 4.54 -0.70
N LEU A 359 10.05 3.55 -1.47
CA LEU A 359 10.80 3.82 -2.71
C LEU A 359 9.94 4.55 -3.75
N LEU A 360 8.68 4.15 -3.93
CA LEU A 360 7.75 4.80 -4.86
C LEU A 360 7.37 6.22 -4.39
N ASN A 361 7.08 6.38 -3.09
CA ASN A 361 6.76 7.69 -2.52
C ASN A 361 7.94 8.67 -2.65
N PHE A 362 9.17 8.18 -2.45
CA PHE A 362 10.38 8.94 -2.71
C PHE A 362 10.51 9.32 -4.18
N ALA A 363 10.37 8.34 -5.09
CA ALA A 363 10.53 8.56 -6.52
C ALA A 363 9.50 9.57 -7.05
N GLU A 364 8.23 9.47 -6.63
CA GLU A 364 7.18 10.41 -7.01
C GLU A 364 7.50 11.82 -6.49
N ALA A 365 7.72 11.96 -5.19
CA ALA A 365 7.93 13.26 -4.58
C ALA A 365 9.18 13.98 -5.13
N GLU A 366 10.28 13.25 -5.30
CA GLU A 366 11.52 13.79 -5.87
C GLU A 366 11.37 14.18 -7.33
N ASN A 367 10.69 13.34 -8.13
CA ASN A 367 10.41 13.63 -9.54
C ASN A 367 9.53 14.86 -9.71
N GLU A 368 8.52 15.06 -8.86
CA GLU A 368 7.65 16.22 -8.91
C GLU A 368 8.32 17.50 -8.40
N TYR A 369 9.26 17.36 -7.48
CA TYR A 369 10.05 18.48 -6.99
C TYR A 369 11.10 18.93 -8.02
N LEU A 370 11.77 18.02 -8.72
CA LEU A 370 12.84 18.34 -9.68
C LEU A 370 12.28 18.59 -11.10
N SER A 371 13.00 19.38 -11.90
CA SER A 371 12.66 19.61 -13.31
C SER A 371 13.03 18.43 -14.22
N THR A 372 13.95 17.58 -13.75
CA THR A 372 14.41 16.36 -14.43
C THR A 372 14.61 15.28 -13.37
N PRO A 373 14.33 13.98 -13.69
CA PRO A 373 14.55 12.90 -12.75
C PRO A 373 16.02 12.81 -12.31
N SER A 374 16.23 12.69 -10.99
CA SER A 374 17.57 12.45 -10.45
C SER A 374 17.98 10.98 -10.59
N GLN A 375 19.29 10.68 -10.50
CA GLN A 375 19.78 9.30 -10.47
C GLN A 375 19.10 8.48 -9.36
N ALA A 376 18.83 9.08 -8.20
CA ALA A 376 18.16 8.41 -7.10
C ALA A 376 16.73 7.96 -7.44
N VAL A 377 16.00 8.71 -8.29
CA VAL A 377 14.69 8.30 -8.81
C VAL A 377 14.83 7.06 -9.70
N TYR A 378 15.80 7.05 -10.61
CA TYR A 378 16.11 5.88 -11.42
C TYR A 378 16.46 4.67 -10.55
N ASP A 379 17.34 4.84 -9.57
CA ASP A 379 17.79 3.76 -8.67
C ASP A 379 16.62 3.13 -7.91
N ALA A 380 15.67 3.93 -7.44
CA ALA A 380 14.48 3.43 -6.76
C ALA A 380 13.61 2.55 -7.67
N ILE A 381 13.34 2.99 -8.90
CA ILE A 381 12.55 2.21 -9.86
C ILE A 381 13.32 0.98 -10.35
N ILE A 382 14.62 1.10 -10.61
CA ILE A 382 15.50 -0.02 -10.97
C ILE A 382 15.48 -1.11 -9.90
N ALA A 383 15.53 -0.74 -8.62
CA ALA A 383 15.46 -1.70 -7.53
C ALA A 383 14.16 -2.52 -7.56
N LEU A 384 13.01 -1.86 -7.79
CA LEU A 384 11.71 -2.52 -7.91
C LEU A 384 11.65 -3.45 -9.12
N ARG A 385 12.11 -2.99 -10.29
CA ARG A 385 12.10 -3.76 -11.55
C ARG A 385 13.07 -4.94 -11.51
N ARG A 386 14.24 -4.77 -10.92
CA ARG A 386 15.20 -5.86 -10.67
C ARG A 386 14.56 -6.96 -9.83
N ARG A 387 13.97 -6.62 -8.70
CA ARG A 387 13.27 -7.56 -7.83
C ARG A 387 12.09 -8.25 -8.54
N ALA A 388 11.38 -7.54 -9.41
CA ALA A 388 10.28 -8.09 -10.21
C ALA A 388 10.74 -9.11 -11.27
N GLY A 389 12.03 -9.15 -11.59
CA GLY A 389 12.55 -10.01 -12.65
C GLY A 389 12.45 -9.42 -14.05
N ILE A 390 12.27 -8.12 -14.16
CA ILE A 390 12.40 -7.38 -15.43
C ILE A 390 13.84 -7.51 -15.93
N GLU A 391 14.02 -7.65 -17.22
CA GLU A 391 15.34 -7.74 -17.83
C GLU A 391 16.11 -6.42 -17.70
N HIS A 392 17.39 -6.55 -17.36
CA HIS A 392 18.24 -5.36 -17.09
C HIS A 392 18.54 -4.51 -18.32
N GLY A 393 18.46 -5.10 -19.55
CA GLY A 393 18.93 -4.45 -20.78
C GLY A 393 20.45 -4.22 -20.79
N ASP A 394 20.98 -3.74 -21.91
CA ASP A 394 22.43 -3.58 -22.10
C ASP A 394 23.06 -2.53 -21.18
N LYS A 395 22.27 -1.53 -20.75
CA LYS A 395 22.72 -0.43 -19.87
C LYS A 395 22.30 -0.60 -18.40
N ASN A 396 21.74 -1.74 -18.03
CA ASN A 396 21.15 -1.99 -16.70
C ASN A 396 20.07 -0.98 -16.30
N LEU A 397 19.29 -0.47 -17.25
CA LEU A 397 18.24 0.53 -17.01
C LEU A 397 16.83 -0.06 -16.94
N TYR A 398 16.67 -1.36 -17.13
CA TYR A 398 15.39 -2.06 -16.91
C TYR A 398 14.20 -1.44 -17.66
N GLY A 399 14.41 -0.99 -18.92
CA GLY A 399 13.41 -0.32 -19.74
C GLY A 399 13.17 1.16 -19.41
N LEU A 400 14.01 1.80 -18.60
CA LEU A 400 13.91 3.22 -18.28
C LEU A 400 14.65 4.13 -19.29
N THR A 401 14.44 3.87 -20.57
CA THR A 401 15.01 4.68 -21.67
C THR A 401 13.99 4.84 -22.77
N THR A 402 14.04 5.95 -23.48
CA THR A 402 13.19 6.21 -24.65
C THR A 402 13.77 5.64 -25.93
N ASP A 403 15.10 5.51 -26.00
CA ASP A 403 15.85 4.78 -27.03
C ASP A 403 17.12 4.18 -26.44
N GLU A 404 17.71 3.21 -27.15
CA GLU A 404 18.91 2.50 -26.69
C GLU A 404 20.16 3.40 -26.63
N LEU A 405 20.09 4.63 -27.06
CA LEU A 405 21.28 5.42 -27.32
C LEU A 405 21.55 6.61 -26.39
N THR A 406 20.60 7.40 -25.91
CA THR A 406 21.01 8.66 -25.29
C THR A 406 20.02 9.42 -24.40
N HIS A 407 18.74 9.10 -24.32
CA HIS A 407 17.80 9.99 -23.64
C HIS A 407 17.44 9.50 -22.23
N ASN A 408 17.75 10.34 -21.24
CA ASN A 408 17.11 10.28 -19.94
C ASN A 408 15.62 10.64 -20.09
N LEU A 409 14.77 9.98 -19.32
CA LEU A 409 13.36 10.32 -19.30
C LEU A 409 13.15 11.76 -18.84
N THR A 410 12.19 12.42 -19.44
CA THR A 410 11.68 13.71 -18.93
C THR A 410 10.92 13.48 -17.62
N GLN A 411 10.69 14.55 -16.85
CA GLN A 411 9.86 14.50 -15.65
C GLN A 411 8.48 13.85 -15.94
N ALA A 412 7.85 14.19 -17.04
CA ALA A 412 6.52 13.69 -17.41
C ALA A 412 6.52 12.22 -17.81
N GLU A 413 7.57 11.75 -18.47
CA GLU A 413 7.73 10.33 -18.81
C GLU A 413 8.02 9.50 -17.56
N MET A 414 8.91 9.97 -16.69
CA MET A 414 9.20 9.31 -15.43
C MET A 414 7.95 9.26 -14.52
N ARG A 415 7.12 10.32 -14.49
CA ARG A 415 5.83 10.30 -13.77
C ARG A 415 4.94 9.17 -14.24
N LYS A 416 4.83 8.93 -15.55
CA LYS A 416 4.05 7.81 -16.10
C LYS A 416 4.61 6.46 -15.66
N VAL A 417 5.94 6.33 -15.67
CA VAL A 417 6.60 5.12 -15.18
C VAL A 417 6.27 4.87 -13.71
N ILE A 418 6.48 5.87 -12.85
CA ILE A 418 6.22 5.76 -11.40
C ILE A 418 4.75 5.42 -11.12
N GLN A 419 3.82 6.05 -11.84
CA GLN A 419 2.37 5.77 -11.70
C GLN A 419 1.99 4.35 -12.12
N ASN A 420 2.74 3.76 -13.04
CA ASN A 420 2.49 2.40 -13.50
C ASN A 420 3.12 1.33 -12.60
N GLU A 421 4.24 1.63 -11.92
CA GLU A 421 4.89 0.69 -10.98
C GLU A 421 4.05 0.41 -9.74
#